data_b644fa25c425eab861af4b063920c846
#
_entry.id   b644fa25c425eab861af4b063920c846
#
_cell.length_a   1.000
_cell.length_b   1.000
_cell.length_c   1.000
_cell.angle_alpha   90.00
_cell.angle_beta   90.00
_cell.angle_gamma   90.00
#
_symmetry.space_group_name_H-M   'P 1'
#
loop_
_entity.id
_entity.type
_entity.pdbx_description
1 polymer ?
#
loop_
_entity_poly.entity_id
_entity_poly.type
_entity_poly.pdbx_seq_one_letter_code
_entity_poly.pdbx_strand_id
1 'polypeptide(L)'
;MTTPTLSPELLQRLDAYWRAANYVSVGQIYLYDNPLLKRPLELAHVKPLVVGHWGTVPGQNFIYVHLNRVIKKYDLDMFYIAGPGHGGPALVGNTYLEGTYSEIYPDVSQDEAGLKRLFTQFSFPGGIPSHVSPECPGSIHEGGELGYSLSHAFGAAFDNPGLIGACIVGDGPLCQRC
;
A
#
# COMPACT_ATOMS: atom_id res chain seq x y z
N MET A 1 -25.88 24.56 -10.45
CA MET A 1 -24.60 23.98 -10.85
C MET A 1 -23.86 23.60 -9.57
N THR A 2 -23.58 22.34 -9.35
CA THR A 2 -22.82 21.88 -8.18
C THR A 2 -21.35 22.23 -8.40
N THR A 3 -20.77 23.01 -7.49
CA THR A 3 -19.32 23.30 -7.51
C THR A 3 -18.56 21.97 -7.41
N PRO A 4 -17.57 21.68 -8.27
CA PRO A 4 -16.78 20.49 -8.16
C PRO A 4 -16.12 20.39 -6.78
N THR A 5 -16.18 19.23 -6.15
CA THR A 5 -15.60 19.00 -4.81
C THR A 5 -14.07 19.10 -4.80
N LEU A 6 -13.45 18.87 -5.96
CA LEU A 6 -12.01 18.91 -6.17
C LEU A 6 -11.68 19.84 -7.35
N SER A 7 -10.58 20.58 -7.25
CA SER A 7 -10.08 21.31 -8.41
C SER A 7 -9.51 20.31 -9.45
N PRO A 8 -9.49 20.69 -10.75
CA PRO A 8 -8.91 19.85 -11.80
C PRO A 8 -7.45 19.47 -11.52
N GLU A 9 -6.66 20.41 -10.99
CA GLU A 9 -5.24 20.21 -10.68
C GLU A 9 -5.06 19.20 -9.53
N LEU A 10 -5.91 19.29 -8.50
CA LEU A 10 -5.88 18.34 -7.38
C LEU A 10 -6.31 16.96 -7.84
N LEU A 11 -7.35 16.87 -8.66
CA LEU A 11 -7.80 15.60 -9.24
C LEU A 11 -6.69 14.95 -10.07
N GLN A 12 -5.99 15.72 -10.90
CA GLN A 12 -4.86 15.23 -11.69
C GLN A 12 -3.72 14.69 -10.82
N ARG A 13 -3.40 15.37 -9.71
CA ARG A 13 -2.37 14.89 -8.76
C ARG A 13 -2.78 13.60 -8.06
N LEU A 14 -4.03 13.49 -7.65
CA LEU A 14 -4.57 12.28 -7.01
C LEU A 14 -4.54 11.10 -7.98
N ASP A 15 -4.95 11.31 -9.23
CA ASP A 15 -4.89 10.29 -10.29
C ASP A 15 -3.45 9.85 -10.56
N ALA A 16 -2.53 10.80 -10.70
CA ALA A 16 -1.12 10.51 -10.94
C ALA A 16 -0.51 9.68 -9.79
N TYR A 17 -0.77 10.04 -8.54
CA TYR A 17 -0.30 9.29 -7.38
C TYR A 17 -0.91 7.89 -7.34
N TRP A 18 -2.23 7.77 -7.51
CA TRP A 18 -2.92 6.48 -7.54
C TRP A 18 -2.38 5.55 -8.62
N ARG A 19 -2.11 6.07 -9.81
CA ARG A 19 -1.50 5.29 -10.90
C ARG A 19 -0.07 4.86 -10.57
N ALA A 20 0.74 5.73 -9.98
CA ALA A 20 2.08 5.39 -9.52
C ALA A 20 2.04 4.29 -8.44
N ALA A 21 1.16 4.41 -7.45
CA ALA A 21 0.97 3.41 -6.41
C ALA A 21 0.53 2.06 -6.99
N ASN A 22 -0.39 2.06 -7.96
CA ASN A 22 -0.79 0.85 -8.67
C ASN A 22 0.37 0.23 -9.46
N TYR A 23 1.19 1.05 -10.12
CA TYR A 23 2.36 0.57 -10.85
C TYR A 23 3.39 -0.08 -9.92
N VAL A 24 3.75 0.59 -8.83
CA VAL A 24 4.68 0.06 -7.84
C VAL A 24 4.13 -1.23 -7.22
N SER A 25 2.83 -1.30 -6.98
CA SER A 25 2.19 -2.50 -6.44
C SER A 25 2.22 -3.67 -7.41
N VAL A 26 1.88 -3.45 -8.68
CA VAL A 26 1.91 -4.52 -9.69
C VAL A 26 3.31 -4.97 -10.01
N GLY A 27 4.27 -4.04 -10.01
CA GLY A 27 5.68 -4.35 -10.20
C GLY A 27 6.24 -5.30 -9.14
N GLN A 28 5.86 -5.11 -7.87
CA GLN A 28 6.24 -6.02 -6.79
C GLN A 28 5.76 -7.46 -7.04
N ILE A 29 4.57 -7.65 -7.61
CA ILE A 29 4.02 -8.98 -7.86
C ILE A 29 4.69 -9.64 -9.07
N TYR A 30 4.91 -8.89 -10.15
CA TYR A 30 5.20 -9.47 -11.46
C TYR A 30 6.62 -9.22 -11.99
N LEU A 31 7.26 -8.09 -11.64
CA LEU A 31 8.53 -7.72 -12.27
C LEU A 31 9.75 -8.18 -11.48
N TYR A 32 10.70 -8.72 -12.22
CA TYR A 32 12.02 -9.11 -11.74
C TYR A 32 13.11 -8.14 -12.22
N ASP A 33 12.97 -7.59 -13.42
CA ASP A 33 13.90 -6.64 -14.02
C ASP A 33 13.14 -5.54 -14.81
N ASN A 34 13.88 -4.53 -15.30
CA ASN A 34 13.35 -3.43 -16.09
C ASN A 34 12.21 -2.65 -15.37
N PRO A 35 12.41 -2.24 -14.11
CA PRO A 35 11.34 -1.72 -13.25
C PRO A 35 10.72 -0.41 -13.75
N LEU A 36 11.40 0.32 -14.63
CA LEU A 36 10.89 1.56 -15.24
C LEU A 36 10.43 1.37 -16.69
N LEU A 37 10.39 0.12 -17.17
CA LEU A 37 10.00 -0.23 -18.56
C LEU A 37 10.74 0.59 -19.62
N LYS A 38 12.01 0.91 -19.39
CA LYS A 38 12.88 1.64 -20.35
C LYS A 38 13.20 0.84 -21.60
N ARG A 39 13.07 -0.47 -21.53
CA ARG A 39 13.20 -1.42 -22.63
C ARG A 39 11.84 -2.09 -22.89
N PRO A 40 11.58 -2.60 -24.10
CA PRO A 40 10.40 -3.43 -24.31
C PRO A 40 10.30 -4.56 -23.28
N LEU A 41 9.10 -4.85 -22.82
CA LEU A 41 8.86 -5.92 -21.84
C LEU A 41 9.11 -7.29 -22.49
N GLU A 42 9.93 -8.11 -21.83
CA GLU A 42 10.27 -9.47 -22.23
C GLU A 42 9.94 -10.44 -21.09
N LEU A 43 9.80 -11.71 -21.42
CA LEU A 43 9.51 -12.76 -20.42
C LEU A 43 10.60 -12.82 -19.34
N ALA A 44 11.85 -12.57 -19.69
CA ALA A 44 12.97 -12.53 -18.74
C ALA A 44 12.85 -11.41 -17.68
N HIS A 45 12.03 -10.39 -17.93
CA HIS A 45 11.76 -9.33 -16.95
C HIS A 45 10.67 -9.70 -15.94
N VAL A 46 9.93 -10.79 -16.19
CA VAL A 46 8.84 -11.27 -15.33
C VAL A 46 9.36 -12.31 -14.34
N LYS A 47 8.85 -12.31 -13.13
CA LYS A 47 9.21 -13.30 -12.11
C LYS A 47 8.86 -14.73 -12.59
N PRO A 48 9.74 -15.70 -12.41
CA PRO A 48 9.46 -17.09 -12.77
C PRO A 48 8.38 -17.72 -11.87
N LEU A 49 8.25 -17.23 -10.64
CA LEU A 49 7.20 -17.60 -9.69
C LEU A 49 6.45 -16.32 -9.27
N VAL A 50 5.20 -16.22 -9.67
CA VAL A 50 4.33 -15.09 -9.33
C VAL A 50 3.53 -15.46 -8.10
N VAL A 51 3.79 -14.74 -6.99
CA VAL A 51 3.08 -14.87 -5.72
C VAL A 51 2.62 -13.50 -5.26
N GLY A 52 1.33 -13.35 -5.02
CA GLY A 52 0.73 -12.11 -4.57
C GLY A 52 -0.70 -11.94 -5.08
N HIS A 53 -1.37 -10.91 -4.60
CA HIS A 53 -2.76 -10.60 -4.94
C HIS A 53 -2.88 -9.19 -5.49
N TRP A 54 -3.58 -9.05 -6.61
CA TRP A 54 -3.84 -7.77 -7.25
C TRP A 54 -5.23 -7.22 -6.94
N GLY A 55 -6.23 -8.08 -6.77
CA GLY A 55 -7.66 -7.74 -6.82
C GLY A 55 -8.09 -6.59 -5.89
N THR A 56 -7.60 -6.53 -4.67
CA THR A 56 -7.93 -5.48 -3.70
C THR A 56 -7.01 -4.24 -3.78
N VAL A 57 -5.85 -4.35 -4.43
CA VAL A 57 -4.80 -3.33 -4.43
C VAL A 57 -5.25 -1.98 -5.02
N PRO A 58 -5.92 -1.91 -6.18
CA PRO A 58 -6.35 -0.62 -6.72
C PRO A 58 -7.33 0.12 -5.83
N GLY A 59 -8.22 -0.61 -5.16
CA GLY A 59 -9.17 -0.05 -4.19
C GLY A 59 -8.46 0.47 -2.94
N GLN A 60 -7.51 -0.28 -2.39
CA GLN A 60 -6.71 0.16 -1.25
C GLN A 60 -5.88 1.41 -1.58
N ASN A 61 -5.22 1.45 -2.73
CA ASN A 61 -4.48 2.62 -3.18
C ASN A 61 -5.40 3.83 -3.39
N PHE A 62 -6.63 3.64 -3.89
CA PHE A 62 -7.61 4.70 -4.05
C PHE A 62 -8.01 5.30 -2.69
N ILE A 63 -8.33 4.44 -1.72
CA ILE A 63 -8.68 4.87 -0.37
C ILE A 63 -7.50 5.60 0.27
N TYR A 64 -6.29 5.05 0.17
CA TYR A 64 -5.09 5.63 0.76
C TYR A 64 -4.82 7.05 0.26
N VAL A 65 -4.85 7.29 -1.04
CA VAL A 65 -4.61 8.63 -1.61
C VAL A 65 -5.67 9.64 -1.15
N HIS A 66 -6.92 9.20 -1.01
CA HIS A 66 -8.00 10.06 -0.53
C HIS A 66 -7.94 10.34 0.98
N LEU A 67 -7.50 9.37 1.79
CA LEU A 67 -7.23 9.59 3.21
C LEU A 67 -6.09 10.60 3.39
N ASN A 68 -4.98 10.45 2.67
CA ASN A 68 -3.88 11.43 2.68
C ASN A 68 -4.35 12.84 2.31
N ARG A 69 -5.24 12.97 1.34
CA ARG A 69 -5.85 14.26 1.00
C ARG A 69 -6.61 14.87 2.18
N VAL A 70 -7.38 14.04 2.88
CA VAL A 70 -8.19 14.49 4.03
C VAL A 70 -7.28 14.84 5.21
N ILE A 71 -6.30 13.99 5.53
CA ILE A 71 -5.29 14.22 6.56
C ILE A 71 -4.62 15.59 6.34
N LYS A 72 -4.06 15.81 5.15
CA LYS A 72 -3.37 17.08 4.82
C LYS A 72 -4.29 18.30 4.82
N LYS A 73 -5.56 18.13 4.45
CA LYS A 73 -6.51 19.25 4.42
C LYS A 73 -6.92 19.72 5.81
N TYR A 74 -7.03 18.80 6.75
CA TYR A 74 -7.59 19.07 8.08
C TYR A 74 -6.58 18.89 9.22
N ASP A 75 -5.31 18.60 8.87
CA ASP A 75 -4.22 18.37 9.82
C ASP A 75 -4.59 17.29 10.87
N LEU A 76 -4.94 16.10 10.36
CA LEU A 76 -5.48 15.03 11.19
C LEU A 76 -4.39 14.04 11.61
N ASP A 77 -4.42 13.63 12.86
CA ASP A 77 -3.72 12.44 13.34
C ASP A 77 -4.53 11.19 12.97
N MET A 78 -4.08 10.45 11.98
CA MET A 78 -4.80 9.28 11.48
C MET A 78 -3.84 8.14 11.17
N PHE A 79 -4.25 6.92 11.51
CA PHE A 79 -3.61 5.71 11.01
C PHE A 79 -4.58 4.91 10.12
N TYR A 80 -3.98 4.08 9.27
CA TYR A 80 -4.68 3.29 8.26
C TYR A 80 -4.40 1.80 8.47
N ILE A 81 -5.45 0.99 8.56
CA ILE A 81 -5.34 -0.47 8.66
C ILE A 81 -5.94 -1.12 7.42
N ALA A 82 -5.12 -1.88 6.72
CA ALA A 82 -5.51 -2.68 5.57
C ALA A 82 -6.01 -4.05 6.06
N GLY A 83 -7.29 -4.17 6.37
CA GLY A 83 -7.90 -5.42 6.81
C GLY A 83 -7.79 -6.56 5.80
N PRO A 84 -8.01 -6.32 4.46
CA PRO A 84 -7.63 -7.30 3.43
C PRO A 84 -6.10 -7.36 3.29
N GLY A 85 -5.44 -8.07 4.20
CA GLY A 85 -3.98 -8.13 4.33
C GLY A 85 -3.24 -8.64 3.10
N HIS A 86 -3.92 -9.42 2.24
CA HIS A 86 -3.40 -9.82 0.94
C HIS A 86 -3.15 -8.64 -0.02
N GLY A 87 -3.61 -7.43 0.31
CA GLY A 87 -3.26 -6.17 -0.37
C GLY A 87 -1.92 -5.58 0.06
N GLY A 88 -1.02 -6.33 0.69
CA GLY A 88 0.32 -5.90 1.12
C GLY A 88 1.10 -5.07 0.10
N PRO A 89 1.06 -5.40 -1.21
CA PRO A 89 1.72 -4.58 -2.22
C PRO A 89 1.28 -3.12 -2.26
N ALA A 90 0.02 -2.83 -1.92
CA ALA A 90 -0.47 -1.46 -1.82
C ALA A 90 0.21 -0.70 -0.68
N LEU A 91 0.28 -1.30 0.51
CA LEU A 91 0.92 -0.67 1.66
C LEU A 91 2.40 -0.40 1.41
N VAL A 92 3.13 -1.41 0.96
CA VAL A 92 4.56 -1.29 0.61
C VAL A 92 4.78 -0.26 -0.50
N GLY A 93 3.94 -0.25 -1.53
CA GLY A 93 4.02 0.71 -2.62
C GLY A 93 3.83 2.16 -2.16
N ASN A 94 2.88 2.40 -1.26
CA ASN A 94 2.63 3.73 -0.71
C ASN A 94 3.78 4.19 0.19
N THR A 95 4.26 3.36 1.12
CA THR A 95 5.39 3.71 2.00
C THR A 95 6.68 3.96 1.21
N TYR A 96 6.89 3.24 0.10
CA TYR A 96 8.00 3.51 -0.81
C TYR A 96 7.85 4.86 -1.52
N LEU A 97 6.68 5.17 -2.05
CA LEU A 97 6.44 6.45 -2.74
C LEU A 97 6.54 7.67 -1.81
N GLU A 98 6.21 7.50 -0.55
CA GLU A 98 6.34 8.54 0.49
C GLU A 98 7.79 8.73 0.96
N GLY A 99 8.68 7.79 0.68
CA GLY A 99 10.08 7.82 1.09
C GLY A 99 10.39 7.07 2.39
N THR A 100 9.39 6.83 3.24
CA THR A 100 9.57 6.16 4.54
C THR A 100 10.23 4.79 4.40
N TYR A 101 9.90 4.05 3.36
CA TYR A 101 10.52 2.75 3.09
C TYR A 101 12.04 2.86 2.90
N SER A 102 12.49 3.84 2.12
CA SER A 102 13.91 4.07 1.83
C SER A 102 14.67 4.69 3.00
N GLU A 103 13.99 5.41 3.90
CA GLU A 103 14.59 5.90 5.15
C GLU A 103 15.02 4.75 6.07
N ILE A 104 14.19 3.70 6.17
CA ILE A 104 14.46 2.53 7.03
C ILE A 104 15.34 1.50 6.31
N TYR A 105 15.15 1.33 5.01
CA TYR A 105 15.91 0.40 4.17
C TYR A 105 16.65 1.17 3.06
N PRO A 106 17.81 1.81 3.35
CA PRO A 106 18.52 2.66 2.38
C PRO A 106 18.94 1.96 1.10
N ASP A 107 19.10 0.64 1.14
CA ASP A 107 19.40 -0.18 -0.03
C ASP A 107 18.22 -0.25 -1.03
N VAL A 108 17.02 0.11 -0.59
CA VAL A 108 15.81 0.24 -1.43
C VAL A 108 15.56 1.73 -1.68
N SER A 109 16.52 2.36 -2.38
CA SER A 109 16.48 3.79 -2.71
C SER A 109 15.35 4.16 -3.67
N GLN A 110 14.96 5.45 -3.67
CA GLN A 110 13.95 5.96 -4.61
C GLN A 110 14.55 6.25 -6.00
N ASP A 111 15.15 5.21 -6.58
CA ASP A 111 15.70 5.22 -7.94
C ASP A 111 15.43 3.87 -8.64
N GLU A 112 15.96 3.70 -9.85
CA GLU A 112 15.75 2.46 -10.63
C GLU A 112 16.32 1.23 -9.94
N ALA A 113 17.47 1.36 -9.29
CA ALA A 113 18.13 0.24 -8.60
C ALA A 113 17.34 -0.15 -7.35
N GLY A 114 16.91 0.82 -6.55
CA GLY A 114 16.07 0.59 -5.38
C GLY A 114 14.69 0.06 -5.74
N LEU A 115 14.07 0.57 -6.80
CA LEU A 115 12.79 0.06 -7.29
C LEU A 115 12.91 -1.39 -7.78
N LYS A 116 14.02 -1.74 -8.44
CA LYS A 116 14.30 -3.13 -8.81
C LYS A 116 14.43 -4.02 -7.58
N ARG A 117 15.11 -3.57 -6.54
CA ARG A 117 15.22 -4.32 -5.27
C ARG A 117 13.86 -4.48 -4.61
N LEU A 118 13.05 -3.42 -4.54
CA LEU A 118 11.69 -3.47 -4.01
C LEU A 118 10.86 -4.54 -4.72
N PHE A 119 10.93 -4.61 -6.04
CA PHE A 119 10.18 -5.58 -6.81
C PHE A 119 10.70 -7.01 -6.60
N THR A 120 12.01 -7.21 -6.65
CA THR A 120 12.60 -8.55 -6.54
C THR A 120 12.44 -9.17 -5.16
N GLN A 121 12.49 -8.38 -4.08
CA GLN A 121 12.39 -8.88 -2.71
C GLN A 121 10.97 -9.30 -2.30
N PHE A 122 9.95 -8.79 -2.97
CA PHE A 122 8.56 -9.05 -2.62
C PHE A 122 8.22 -10.53 -2.82
N SER A 123 7.71 -11.16 -1.76
CA SER A 123 7.34 -12.58 -1.73
C SER A 123 8.50 -13.53 -2.10
N PHE A 124 9.73 -13.14 -1.75
CA PHE A 124 10.93 -13.91 -1.98
C PHE A 124 11.62 -14.24 -0.65
N PRO A 125 12.30 -15.39 -0.52
CA PRO A 125 12.98 -15.76 0.71
C PRO A 125 13.96 -14.67 1.19
N GLY A 126 13.83 -14.25 2.44
CA GLY A 126 14.62 -13.17 3.03
C GLY A 126 14.19 -11.74 2.64
N GLY A 127 13.13 -11.61 1.85
CA GLY A 127 12.50 -10.34 1.51
C GLY A 127 11.23 -10.07 2.32
N ILE A 128 10.37 -9.20 1.79
CA ILE A 128 9.10 -8.84 2.41
C ILE A 128 8.00 -9.85 2.04
N PRO A 129 7.11 -10.25 2.98
CA PRO A 129 5.99 -11.14 2.69
C PRO A 129 4.95 -10.52 1.73
N SER A 130 4.13 -11.37 1.12
CA SER A 130 3.07 -10.95 0.18
C SER A 130 1.89 -10.25 0.85
N HIS A 131 1.73 -10.41 2.15
CA HIS A 131 0.67 -9.82 2.97
C HIS A 131 1.22 -8.64 3.76
N VAL A 132 0.32 -7.81 4.28
CA VAL A 132 0.67 -6.74 5.21
C VAL A 132 1.45 -7.34 6.39
N SER A 133 2.59 -6.74 6.71
CA SER A 133 3.49 -7.26 7.74
C SER A 133 4.28 -6.13 8.41
N PRO A 134 4.77 -6.36 9.64
CA PRO A 134 5.58 -5.38 10.38
C PRO A 134 6.91 -5.03 9.72
N GLU A 135 7.41 -5.80 8.78
CA GLU A 135 8.59 -5.49 7.98
C GLU A 135 8.38 -4.26 7.08
N CYS A 136 7.12 -3.94 6.74
CA CYS A 136 6.80 -2.67 6.09
C CYS A 136 6.91 -1.54 7.11
N PRO A 137 7.76 -0.52 6.89
CA PRO A 137 7.95 0.58 7.83
C PRO A 137 6.66 1.24 8.26
N GLY A 138 6.50 1.43 9.58
CA GLY A 138 5.29 2.00 10.16
C GLY A 138 4.09 1.05 10.29
N SER A 139 4.19 -0.18 9.79
CA SER A 139 3.14 -1.18 9.96
C SER A 139 3.13 -1.75 11.40
N ILE A 140 1.97 -1.72 12.02
CA ILE A 140 1.73 -2.26 13.37
C ILE A 140 0.94 -3.57 13.36
N HIS A 141 0.60 -4.06 12.18
CA HIS A 141 -0.39 -5.10 11.99
C HIS A 141 0.09 -6.12 10.96
N GLU A 142 -0.14 -7.39 11.26
CA GLU A 142 0.00 -8.46 10.29
C GLU A 142 -1.36 -8.80 9.67
N GLY A 143 -1.43 -8.83 8.34
CA GLY A 143 -2.67 -9.05 7.59
C GLY A 143 -2.95 -10.50 7.21
N GLY A 144 -2.19 -11.45 7.74
CA GLY A 144 -2.35 -12.88 7.42
C GLY A 144 -3.67 -13.46 7.88
N GLU A 145 -4.14 -13.04 9.04
CA GLU A 145 -5.39 -13.50 9.63
C GLU A 145 -6.54 -12.52 9.36
N LEU A 146 -7.63 -13.03 8.77
CA LEU A 146 -8.81 -12.23 8.48
C LEU A 146 -9.71 -12.09 9.71
N GLY A 147 -10.38 -10.94 9.85
CA GLY A 147 -11.37 -10.69 10.91
C GLY A 147 -10.86 -9.93 12.14
N TYR A 148 -9.56 -9.66 12.25
CA TYR A 148 -8.98 -8.98 13.44
C TYR A 148 -8.72 -7.47 13.22
N SER A 149 -8.85 -6.97 12.02
CA SER A 149 -8.49 -5.58 11.68
C SER A 149 -9.22 -4.53 12.53
N LEU A 150 -10.51 -4.73 12.81
CA LEU A 150 -11.27 -3.84 13.69
C LEU A 150 -10.74 -3.87 15.12
N SER A 151 -10.43 -5.05 15.66
CA SER A 151 -9.86 -5.17 17.01
C SER A 151 -8.51 -4.46 17.12
N HIS A 152 -7.67 -4.56 16.08
CA HIS A 152 -6.40 -3.84 16.00
C HIS A 152 -6.61 -2.33 15.92
N ALA A 153 -7.58 -1.86 15.12
CA ALA A 153 -7.91 -0.45 15.02
C ALA A 153 -8.40 0.12 16.36
N PHE A 154 -9.30 -0.58 17.04
CA PHE A 154 -9.78 -0.20 18.37
C PHE A 154 -8.66 -0.22 19.39
N GLY A 155 -7.81 -1.26 19.41
CA GLY A 155 -6.69 -1.35 20.34
C GLY A 155 -5.68 -0.22 20.16
N ALA A 156 -5.34 0.12 18.92
CA ALA A 156 -4.41 1.19 18.63
C ALA A 156 -4.95 2.59 18.99
N ALA A 157 -6.28 2.80 18.90
CA ALA A 157 -6.92 4.08 19.23
C ALA A 157 -7.32 4.20 20.69
N PHE A 158 -7.35 3.11 21.47
CA PHE A 158 -8.03 3.02 22.76
C PHE A 158 -7.60 4.10 23.77
N ASP A 159 -6.31 4.35 23.90
CA ASP A 159 -5.75 5.35 24.82
C ASP A 159 -5.43 6.70 24.15
N ASN A 160 -5.84 6.87 22.90
CA ASN A 160 -5.51 8.05 22.09
C ASN A 160 -6.78 8.72 21.52
N PRO A 161 -7.52 9.53 22.32
CA PRO A 161 -8.83 10.07 21.93
C PRO A 161 -8.78 11.05 20.74
N GLY A 162 -7.60 11.57 20.41
CA GLY A 162 -7.38 12.43 19.23
C GLY A 162 -7.02 11.67 17.96
N LEU A 163 -6.77 10.37 18.05
CA LEU A 163 -6.31 9.57 16.93
C LEU A 163 -7.48 8.96 16.17
N ILE A 164 -7.50 9.13 14.86
CA ILE A 164 -8.53 8.56 13.97
C ILE A 164 -8.02 7.26 13.37
N GLY A 165 -8.74 6.16 13.60
CA GLY A 165 -8.47 4.87 12.96
C GLY A 165 -9.29 4.71 11.68
N ALA A 166 -8.64 4.65 10.52
CA ALA A 166 -9.25 4.27 9.26
C ALA A 166 -8.97 2.78 8.99
N CYS A 167 -10.00 1.95 9.02
CA CYS A 167 -9.87 0.51 8.83
C CYS A 167 -10.67 0.06 7.60
N ILE A 168 -10.00 -0.61 6.66
CA ILE A 168 -10.68 -1.31 5.57
C ILE A 168 -11.05 -2.70 6.07
N VAL A 169 -12.31 -3.06 5.89
CA VAL A 169 -12.83 -4.40 6.20
C VAL A 169 -13.41 -5.05 4.95
N GLY A 170 -13.23 -6.34 4.79
CA GLY A 170 -13.93 -7.12 3.78
C GLY A 170 -15.36 -7.44 4.23
N ASP A 171 -16.22 -7.82 3.30
CA ASP A 171 -17.62 -8.20 3.55
C ASP A 171 -17.71 -9.50 4.38
N GLY A 172 -16.83 -10.46 4.15
CA GLY A 172 -16.83 -11.75 4.86
C GLY A 172 -16.61 -11.65 6.37
N PRO A 173 -15.64 -10.88 6.89
CA PRO A 173 -15.41 -10.76 8.33
C PRO A 173 -16.54 -10.10 9.11
N LEU A 174 -17.33 -9.24 8.50
CA LEU A 174 -18.44 -8.57 9.15
C LEU A 174 -19.63 -9.51 9.45
N CYS A 175 -19.77 -10.60 8.68
CA CYS A 175 -20.89 -11.55 8.83
C CYS A 175 -20.61 -12.71 9.78
N GLN A 176 -19.35 -12.97 10.15
CA GLN A 176 -18.99 -14.22 10.85
C GLN A 176 -18.64 -14.07 12.32
N ARG A 177 -18.44 -12.87 12.86
CA ARG A 177 -17.97 -12.68 14.25
C ARG A 177 -18.46 -11.39 14.91
N CYS A 178 -19.65 -10.92 14.59
CA CYS A 178 -20.34 -9.92 15.41
C CYS A 178 -21.17 -10.59 16.48
#